data_d2fedf3624b41c4621c5e6f161326164
#
_entry.id   d2fedf3624b41c4621c5e6f161326164
#
_cell.length_a   1.000
_cell.length_b   1.000
_cell.length_c   1.000
_cell.angle_alpha   90.00
_cell.angle_beta   90.00
_cell.angle_gamma   90.00
#
_symmetry.space_group_name_H-M   'P 1'
#
loop_
_entity.id
_entity.type
_entity.pdbx_description
1 polymer ?
#
loop_
_entity_poly.entity_id
_entity_poly.type
_entity_poly.pdbx_seq_one_letter_code
_entity_poly.pdbx_strand_id
1 'polypeptide(L)'
;MEKQNFYDLNFDHLKKFLIEKAAVPEKQAKMRGEQLFNAVYKKNIKSFDELTTFSLELREKIKELISLDKPKVIDVQESKDGTIKFLLELKDKRNVETVLIPDKTKSRYTICLSVSVGCYLSCDMCATAQISKKLVRNLSVSEITSQIILCKEYLKDWKTSDKLIKTQVIMGQGESGYNLESLKTYVEIAKHNSALDYGRTRITVSSVGLCNKKDNLSVIEWIGRNIDTYLAISLHSSINS
;
A
#
# COMPACT_ATOMS: atom_id res chain seq x y z
N MET A 1 -4.49 -17.20 18.65
CA MET A 1 -3.36 -16.61 17.90
C MET A 1 -3.90 -15.43 17.10
N GLU A 2 -3.13 -14.34 16.95
CA GLU A 2 -3.49 -13.23 16.08
C GLU A 2 -3.46 -13.70 14.63
N LYS A 3 -4.50 -13.33 13.84
CA LYS A 3 -4.57 -13.69 12.42
C LYS A 3 -3.57 -12.88 11.61
N GLN A 4 -2.99 -13.50 10.60
CA GLN A 4 -2.17 -12.80 9.60
C GLN A 4 -3.07 -11.86 8.79
N ASN A 5 -2.69 -10.60 8.66
CA ASN A 5 -3.42 -9.71 7.75
C ASN A 5 -3.07 -10.06 6.29
N PHE A 6 -4.08 -10.26 5.45
CA PHE A 6 -3.91 -10.62 4.05
C PHE A 6 -3.13 -9.56 3.26
N TYR A 7 -3.38 -8.31 3.56
CA TYR A 7 -2.76 -7.17 2.88
C TYR A 7 -1.26 -6.98 3.21
N ASP A 8 -0.71 -7.74 4.16
CA ASP A 8 0.74 -7.80 4.43
C ASP A 8 1.48 -8.80 3.53
N LEU A 9 0.76 -9.65 2.80
CA LEU A 9 1.34 -10.75 2.05
C LEU A 9 1.51 -10.38 0.57
N ASN A 10 2.77 -10.30 0.09
CA ASN A 10 3.01 -10.38 -1.35
C ASN A 10 2.73 -11.81 -1.85
N PHE A 11 2.85 -12.03 -3.16
CA PHE A 11 2.46 -13.31 -3.75
C PHE A 11 3.32 -14.48 -3.27
N ASP A 12 4.62 -14.27 -3.07
CA ASP A 12 5.52 -15.31 -2.60
C ASP A 12 5.30 -15.63 -1.12
N HIS A 13 5.09 -14.61 -0.30
CA HIS A 13 4.71 -14.78 1.10
C HIS A 13 3.37 -15.51 1.23
N LEU A 14 2.38 -15.17 0.40
CA LEU A 14 1.09 -15.86 0.39
C LEU A 14 1.24 -17.34 0.00
N LYS A 15 2.00 -17.67 -1.05
CA LYS A 15 2.25 -19.07 -1.43
C LYS A 15 2.88 -19.86 -0.29
N LYS A 16 3.92 -19.30 0.32
CA LYS A 16 4.60 -19.94 1.48
C LYS A 16 3.63 -20.15 2.63
N PHE A 17 2.83 -19.12 2.95
CA PHE A 17 1.82 -19.19 4.01
C PHE A 17 0.78 -20.28 3.73
N LEU A 18 0.29 -20.40 2.49
CA LEU A 18 -0.68 -21.42 2.10
C LEU A 18 -0.14 -22.83 2.28
N ILE A 19 1.12 -23.07 1.95
CA ILE A 19 1.80 -24.37 2.14
C ILE A 19 1.98 -24.66 3.62
N GLU A 20 2.62 -23.76 4.36
CA GLU A 20 3.07 -23.99 5.73
C GLU A 20 1.95 -23.95 6.78
N LYS A 21 0.96 -23.07 6.58
CA LYS A 21 -0.10 -22.82 7.58
C LYS A 21 -1.46 -23.37 7.17
N ALA A 22 -1.81 -23.25 5.89
CA ALA A 22 -3.09 -23.74 5.41
C ALA A 22 -3.03 -25.19 4.87
N ALA A 23 -1.85 -25.81 4.86
CA ALA A 23 -1.61 -27.17 4.36
C ALA A 23 -2.05 -27.38 2.89
N VAL A 24 -1.98 -26.31 2.08
CA VAL A 24 -2.21 -26.40 0.64
C VAL A 24 -1.03 -27.13 -0.02
N PRO A 25 -1.25 -28.16 -0.85
CA PRO A 25 -0.18 -28.83 -1.56
C PRO A 25 0.64 -27.87 -2.40
N GLU A 26 1.97 -27.97 -2.39
CA GLU A 26 2.89 -27.06 -3.08
C GLU A 26 2.51 -26.86 -4.56
N LYS A 27 2.19 -27.95 -5.27
CA LYS A 27 1.73 -27.92 -6.67
C LYS A 27 0.46 -27.10 -6.91
N GLN A 28 -0.33 -26.84 -5.89
CA GLN A 28 -1.57 -26.04 -5.96
C GLN A 28 -1.39 -24.63 -5.42
N ALA A 29 -0.32 -24.34 -4.67
CA ALA A 29 -0.15 -23.09 -3.95
C ALA A 29 -0.17 -21.85 -4.87
N LYS A 30 0.44 -21.95 -6.06
CA LYS A 30 0.40 -20.88 -7.08
C LYS A 30 -1.03 -20.58 -7.51
N MET A 31 -1.77 -21.58 -7.95
CA MET A 31 -3.15 -21.43 -8.42
C MET A 31 -4.06 -20.89 -7.30
N ARG A 32 -3.94 -21.42 -6.08
CA ARG A 32 -4.72 -20.96 -4.93
C ARG A 32 -4.38 -19.53 -4.52
N GLY A 33 -3.09 -19.16 -4.58
CA GLY A 33 -2.63 -17.79 -4.36
C GLY A 33 -3.22 -16.82 -5.38
N GLU A 34 -3.21 -17.15 -6.66
CA GLU A 34 -3.80 -16.34 -7.73
C GLU A 34 -5.32 -16.18 -7.55
N GLN A 35 -6.02 -17.24 -7.16
CA GLN A 35 -7.45 -17.18 -6.85
C GLN A 35 -7.74 -16.25 -5.67
N LEU A 36 -6.96 -16.32 -4.60
CA LEU A 36 -7.09 -15.42 -3.44
C LEU A 36 -6.81 -13.98 -3.79
N PHE A 37 -5.70 -13.71 -4.50
CA PHE A 37 -5.35 -12.36 -4.94
C PHE A 37 -6.46 -11.76 -5.82
N ASN A 38 -6.94 -12.52 -6.78
CA ASN A 38 -8.06 -12.10 -7.65
C ASN A 38 -9.33 -11.79 -6.85
N ALA A 39 -9.69 -12.66 -5.90
CA ALA A 39 -10.88 -12.49 -5.09
C ALA A 39 -10.79 -11.21 -4.23
N VAL A 40 -9.67 -11.00 -3.53
CA VAL A 40 -9.50 -9.85 -2.63
C VAL A 40 -9.28 -8.56 -3.40
N TYR A 41 -8.33 -8.53 -4.35
CA TYR A 41 -7.89 -7.28 -4.99
C TYR A 41 -8.71 -6.86 -6.21
N LYS A 42 -9.35 -7.81 -6.92
CA LYS A 42 -10.14 -7.50 -8.13
C LYS A 42 -11.64 -7.62 -7.90
N LYS A 43 -12.09 -8.61 -7.11
CA LYS A 43 -13.52 -8.80 -6.83
C LYS A 43 -13.97 -8.15 -5.52
N ASN A 44 -13.03 -7.70 -4.70
CA ASN A 44 -13.30 -7.06 -3.40
C ASN A 44 -14.22 -7.89 -2.49
N ILE A 45 -13.92 -9.17 -2.35
CA ILE A 45 -14.67 -10.01 -1.41
C ILE A 45 -14.58 -9.41 0.01
N LYS A 46 -15.66 -9.55 0.76
CA LYS A 46 -15.74 -9.08 2.15
C LYS A 46 -15.53 -10.21 3.15
N SER A 47 -15.69 -11.43 2.69
CA SER A 47 -15.50 -12.66 3.47
C SER A 47 -14.88 -13.74 2.59
N PHE A 48 -14.09 -14.61 3.20
CA PHE A 48 -13.58 -15.81 2.52
C PHE A 48 -14.69 -16.84 2.22
N ASP A 49 -15.90 -16.66 2.73
CA ASP A 49 -17.06 -17.46 2.34
C ASP A 49 -17.43 -17.30 0.87
N GLU A 50 -17.10 -16.16 0.29
CA GLU A 50 -17.30 -15.86 -1.13
C GLU A 50 -16.35 -16.63 -2.07
N LEU A 51 -15.33 -17.34 -1.54
CA LEU A 51 -14.40 -18.17 -2.30
C LEU A 51 -15.01 -19.50 -2.73
N THR A 52 -16.03 -19.47 -3.59
CA THR A 52 -16.75 -20.67 -4.04
C THR A 52 -15.87 -21.70 -4.76
N THR A 53 -14.69 -21.31 -5.24
CA THR A 53 -13.70 -22.20 -5.87
C THR A 53 -12.86 -23.00 -4.89
N PHE A 54 -12.98 -22.71 -3.58
CA PHE A 54 -12.29 -23.42 -2.49
C PHE A 54 -13.26 -24.39 -1.81
N SER A 55 -12.73 -25.52 -1.31
CA SER A 55 -13.53 -26.41 -0.46
C SER A 55 -13.94 -25.70 0.83
N LEU A 56 -15.03 -26.14 1.45
CA LEU A 56 -15.50 -25.58 2.73
C LEU A 56 -14.39 -25.64 3.79
N GLU A 57 -13.73 -26.77 3.91
CA GLU A 57 -12.63 -27.00 4.85
C GLU A 57 -11.50 -25.98 4.66
N LEU A 58 -11.05 -25.75 3.42
CA LEU A 58 -9.99 -24.78 3.15
C LEU A 58 -10.45 -23.33 3.42
N ARG A 59 -11.71 -23.01 3.14
CA ARG A 59 -12.27 -21.68 3.46
C ARG A 59 -12.27 -21.42 4.97
N GLU A 60 -12.75 -22.37 5.76
CA GLU A 60 -12.76 -22.23 7.21
C GLU A 60 -11.33 -22.09 7.76
N LYS A 61 -10.40 -22.91 7.28
CA LYS A 61 -9.00 -22.82 7.67
C LYS A 61 -8.38 -21.45 7.34
N ILE A 62 -8.66 -20.91 6.16
CA ILE A 62 -8.18 -19.58 5.78
C ILE A 62 -8.82 -18.51 6.68
N LYS A 63 -10.11 -18.58 6.98
CA LYS A 63 -10.79 -17.65 7.90
C LYS A 63 -10.20 -17.65 9.31
N GLU A 64 -9.74 -18.80 9.79
CA GLU A 64 -9.07 -18.91 11.09
C GLU A 64 -7.69 -18.26 11.09
N LEU A 65 -6.96 -18.33 9.98
CA LEU A 65 -5.57 -17.94 9.88
C LEU A 65 -5.36 -16.53 9.36
N ILE A 66 -6.26 -16.02 8.52
CA ILE A 66 -6.10 -14.75 7.80
C ILE A 66 -7.25 -13.80 8.14
N SER A 67 -6.94 -12.50 8.26
CA SER A 67 -7.92 -11.42 8.31
C SER A 67 -7.86 -10.53 7.07
N LEU A 68 -8.97 -9.84 6.78
CA LEU A 68 -9.09 -8.77 5.77
C LEU A 68 -9.23 -7.40 6.46
N ASP A 69 -8.65 -7.24 7.65
CA ASP A 69 -8.76 -6.03 8.45
C ASP A 69 -8.11 -4.85 7.73
N LYS A 70 -8.78 -3.71 7.80
CA LYS A 70 -8.33 -2.43 7.23
C LYS A 70 -8.49 -1.32 8.26
N PRO A 71 -7.73 -0.22 8.16
CA PRO A 71 -7.99 1.00 8.90
C PRO A 71 -9.44 1.49 8.70
N LYS A 72 -9.94 2.25 9.67
CA LYS A 72 -11.26 2.88 9.55
C LYS A 72 -11.15 4.22 8.86
N VAL A 73 -12.00 4.48 7.89
CA VAL A 73 -12.19 5.85 7.39
C VAL A 73 -13.00 6.61 8.43
N ILE A 74 -12.41 7.63 9.05
CA ILE A 74 -13.06 8.43 10.10
C ILE A 74 -13.46 9.83 9.61
N ASP A 75 -12.85 10.31 8.53
CA ASP A 75 -13.24 11.56 7.87
C ASP A 75 -12.92 11.50 6.38
N VAL A 76 -13.73 12.20 5.59
CA VAL A 76 -13.52 12.38 4.14
C VAL A 76 -13.82 13.83 3.79
N GLN A 77 -12.83 14.52 3.25
CA GLN A 77 -12.95 15.92 2.83
C GLN A 77 -12.77 16.02 1.33
N GLU A 78 -13.71 16.70 0.66
CA GLU A 78 -13.64 16.95 -0.77
C GLU A 78 -13.49 18.45 -1.04
N SER A 79 -12.47 18.80 -1.81
CA SER A 79 -12.17 20.17 -2.21
C SER A 79 -12.91 20.55 -3.47
N LYS A 80 -13.03 21.85 -3.75
CA LYS A 80 -13.70 22.40 -4.95
C LYS A 80 -13.06 21.95 -6.28
N ASP A 81 -11.78 21.62 -6.26
CA ASP A 81 -11.05 21.09 -7.42
C ASP A 81 -11.30 19.60 -7.65
N GLY A 82 -11.98 18.90 -6.72
CA GLY A 82 -12.29 17.48 -6.75
C GLY A 82 -11.23 16.61 -6.06
N THR A 83 -10.26 17.21 -5.37
CA THR A 83 -9.32 16.46 -4.51
C THR A 83 -10.06 15.90 -3.30
N ILE A 84 -9.88 14.61 -3.01
CA ILE A 84 -10.53 13.91 -1.91
C ILE A 84 -9.47 13.44 -0.91
N LYS A 85 -9.53 13.92 0.31
CA LYS A 85 -8.65 13.53 1.41
C LYS A 85 -9.37 12.63 2.39
N PHE A 86 -8.78 11.49 2.70
CA PHE A 86 -9.26 10.52 3.68
C PHE A 86 -8.40 10.59 4.93
N LEU A 87 -9.03 10.63 6.09
CA LEU A 87 -8.40 10.42 7.38
C LEU A 87 -8.68 8.99 7.84
N LEU A 88 -7.62 8.22 8.03
CA LEU A 88 -7.69 6.79 8.36
C LEU A 88 -7.22 6.56 9.79
N GLU A 89 -8.09 5.98 10.64
CA GLU A 89 -7.72 5.53 11.98
C GLU A 89 -7.14 4.11 11.90
N LEU A 90 -5.89 3.97 12.35
CA LEU A 90 -5.16 2.71 12.43
C LEU A 90 -5.58 1.90 13.67
N LYS A 91 -5.16 0.63 13.75
CA LYS A 91 -5.49 -0.27 14.86
C LYS A 91 -5.03 0.28 16.22
N ASP A 92 -3.92 1.02 16.25
CA ASP A 92 -3.36 1.67 17.44
C ASP A 92 -3.93 3.07 17.74
N LYS A 93 -5.07 3.42 17.12
CA LYS A 93 -5.76 4.71 17.26
C LYS A 93 -5.01 5.93 16.74
N ARG A 94 -3.96 5.74 15.99
CA ARG A 94 -3.28 6.81 15.28
C ARG A 94 -3.88 7.01 13.91
N ASN A 95 -3.68 8.21 13.38
CA ASN A 95 -4.28 8.60 12.11
C ASN A 95 -3.22 8.85 11.06
N VAL A 96 -3.57 8.47 9.83
CA VAL A 96 -2.81 8.82 8.62
C VAL A 96 -3.77 9.34 7.56
N GLU A 97 -3.23 10.14 6.65
CA GLU A 97 -3.99 10.67 5.53
C GLU A 97 -3.63 9.93 4.23
N THR A 98 -4.59 9.78 3.34
CA THR A 98 -4.37 9.45 1.94
C THR A 98 -5.22 10.36 1.07
N VAL A 99 -4.74 10.68 -0.13
CA VAL A 99 -5.37 11.70 -0.97
C VAL A 99 -5.56 11.17 -2.38
N LEU A 100 -6.77 11.36 -2.92
CA LEU A 100 -7.07 11.19 -4.34
C LEU A 100 -7.00 12.55 -5.02
N ILE A 101 -6.09 12.71 -5.94
CA ILE A 101 -5.86 13.92 -6.72
C ILE A 101 -6.45 13.70 -8.11
N PRO A 102 -7.48 14.45 -8.52
CA PRO A 102 -8.10 14.28 -9.83
C PRO A 102 -7.17 14.77 -10.95
N ASP A 103 -7.31 14.18 -12.11
CA ASP A 103 -6.74 14.74 -13.33
C ASP A 103 -7.50 16.02 -13.79
N LYS A 104 -7.00 16.68 -14.85
CA LYS A 104 -7.64 17.89 -15.38
C LYS A 104 -9.10 17.66 -15.81
N THR A 105 -9.47 16.45 -16.19
CA THR A 105 -10.83 16.09 -16.63
C THR A 105 -11.72 15.66 -15.47
N LYS A 106 -11.17 15.53 -14.25
CA LYS A 106 -11.81 15.00 -13.05
C LYS A 106 -12.39 13.59 -13.23
N SER A 107 -11.92 12.86 -14.24
CA SER A 107 -12.39 11.50 -14.54
C SER A 107 -11.46 10.41 -14.06
N ARG A 108 -10.23 10.76 -13.66
CA ARG A 108 -9.18 9.85 -13.19
C ARG A 108 -8.46 10.44 -11.98
N TYR A 109 -7.84 9.57 -11.21
CA TYR A 109 -7.17 9.97 -9.99
C TYR A 109 -5.73 9.47 -9.94
N THR A 110 -4.88 10.27 -9.32
CA THR A 110 -3.61 9.84 -8.73
C THR A 110 -3.84 9.68 -7.23
N ILE A 111 -3.48 8.53 -6.67
CA ILE A 111 -3.50 8.34 -5.22
C ILE A 111 -2.16 8.72 -4.61
N CYS A 112 -2.19 9.52 -3.54
CA CYS A 112 -1.03 9.89 -2.73
C CYS A 112 -1.06 9.08 -1.43
N LEU A 113 -0.07 8.19 -1.25
CA LEU A 113 0.01 7.22 -0.17
C LEU A 113 1.00 7.65 0.90
N SER A 114 0.62 7.43 2.16
CA SER A 114 1.46 7.61 3.34
C SER A 114 2.24 6.34 3.67
N VAL A 115 3.43 6.49 4.27
CA VAL A 115 4.32 5.38 4.66
C VAL A 115 4.65 5.33 6.15
N SER A 116 4.29 6.37 6.90
CA SER A 116 4.53 6.41 8.34
C SER A 116 3.50 7.28 9.08
N VAL A 117 3.43 7.09 10.38
CA VAL A 117 2.77 8.01 11.31
C VAL A 117 3.81 9.01 11.78
N GLY A 118 3.66 10.27 11.39
CA GLY A 118 4.70 11.29 11.59
C GLY A 118 5.87 11.13 10.61
N CYS A 119 6.92 11.93 10.81
CA CYS A 119 8.14 11.88 10.00
C CYS A 119 9.35 12.29 10.83
N TYR A 120 10.53 11.70 10.56
CA TYR A 120 11.80 12.13 11.18
C TYR A 120 12.33 13.44 10.61
N LEU A 121 11.94 13.76 9.38
CA LEU A 121 12.40 14.96 8.72
C LEU A 121 11.58 16.15 9.22
N SER A 122 12.24 17.18 9.65
CA SER A 122 11.62 18.41 10.14
C SER A 122 11.60 19.47 9.04
N CYS A 123 11.02 19.14 7.88
CA CYS A 123 10.93 20.08 6.76
C CYS A 123 10.00 21.25 7.12
N ASP A 124 10.51 22.49 7.09
CA ASP A 124 9.78 23.69 7.53
C ASP A 124 8.44 23.91 6.81
N MET A 125 8.35 23.54 5.52
CA MET A 125 7.13 23.68 4.72
C MET A 125 6.12 22.53 4.95
N CYS A 126 6.47 21.47 5.69
CA CYS A 126 5.66 20.26 5.76
C CYS A 126 4.67 20.31 6.93
N ALA A 127 3.36 20.22 6.64
CA ALA A 127 2.33 20.18 7.67
C ALA A 127 2.51 19.01 8.65
N THR A 128 2.92 17.83 8.18
CA THR A 128 3.21 16.68 9.05
C THR A 128 4.31 17.01 10.05
N ALA A 129 5.38 17.69 9.63
CA ALA A 129 6.47 18.08 10.52
C ALA A 129 6.04 19.15 11.56
N GLN A 130 5.10 20.02 11.21
CA GLN A 130 4.55 21.03 12.12
C GLN A 130 3.65 20.41 13.18
N ILE A 131 2.86 19.38 12.84
CA ILE A 131 1.93 18.69 13.74
C ILE A 131 2.67 17.63 14.59
N SER A 132 3.57 16.87 13.96
CA SER A 132 4.30 15.78 14.61
C SER A 132 5.79 15.88 14.30
N LYS A 133 6.55 16.51 15.20
CA LYS A 133 8.01 16.74 15.04
C LYS A 133 8.86 15.47 15.14
N LYS A 134 8.28 14.29 15.06
CA LYS A 134 8.99 13.01 15.13
C LYS A 134 8.24 11.90 14.42
N LEU A 135 8.98 10.93 13.91
CA LEU A 135 8.42 9.65 13.50
C LEU A 135 7.89 8.92 14.74
N VAL A 136 6.66 8.49 14.67
CA VAL A 136 6.08 7.63 15.70
C VAL A 136 6.35 6.16 15.34
N ARG A 137 6.01 5.76 14.12
CA ARG A 137 6.34 4.46 13.55
C ARG A 137 6.12 4.42 12.04
N ASN A 138 6.75 3.48 11.40
CA ASN A 138 6.45 3.12 10.02
C ASN A 138 5.08 2.44 9.91
N LEU A 139 4.45 2.54 8.75
CA LEU A 139 3.25 1.76 8.42
C LEU A 139 3.65 0.34 8.03
N SER A 140 2.80 -0.64 8.40
CA SER A 140 2.90 -1.99 7.88
C SER A 140 2.50 -2.04 6.40
N VAL A 141 2.81 -3.15 5.74
CA VAL A 141 2.39 -3.37 4.34
C VAL A 141 0.87 -3.30 4.22
N SER A 142 0.14 -3.92 5.16
CA SER A 142 -1.33 -3.89 5.18
C SER A 142 -1.89 -2.49 5.33
N GLU A 143 -1.26 -1.63 6.15
CA GLU A 143 -1.68 -0.24 6.32
C GLU A 143 -1.42 0.59 5.07
N ILE A 144 -0.31 0.35 4.34
CA ILE A 144 -0.04 1.00 3.06
C ILE A 144 -1.01 0.50 1.99
N THR A 145 -1.18 -0.81 1.86
CA THR A 145 -2.07 -1.44 0.87
C THR A 145 -3.53 -1.05 1.08
N SER A 146 -3.97 -0.97 2.34
CA SER A 146 -5.35 -0.64 2.68
C SER A 146 -5.76 0.77 2.22
N GLN A 147 -4.82 1.72 2.11
CA GLN A 147 -5.12 3.07 1.64
C GLN A 147 -5.73 3.04 0.23
N ILE A 148 -5.09 2.32 -0.71
CA ILE A 148 -5.63 2.23 -2.07
C ILE A 148 -6.92 1.40 -2.11
N ILE A 149 -7.05 0.34 -1.30
CA ILE A 149 -8.26 -0.47 -1.24
C ILE A 149 -9.45 0.36 -0.76
N LEU A 150 -9.29 1.15 0.31
CA LEU A 150 -10.34 2.03 0.82
C LEU A 150 -10.76 3.11 -0.19
N CYS A 151 -9.80 3.71 -0.89
CA CYS A 151 -10.09 4.65 -1.98
C CYS A 151 -10.83 3.99 -3.14
N LYS A 152 -10.45 2.76 -3.54
CA LYS A 152 -11.18 1.98 -4.55
C LYS A 152 -12.60 1.63 -4.09
N GLU A 153 -12.80 1.31 -2.81
CA GLU A 153 -14.13 1.07 -2.24
C GLU A 153 -15.00 2.34 -2.33
N TYR A 154 -14.46 3.49 -1.96
CA TYR A 154 -15.15 4.77 -2.05
C TYR A 154 -15.57 5.09 -3.48
N LEU A 155 -14.66 4.94 -4.45
CA LEU A 155 -14.90 5.20 -5.87
C LEU A 155 -15.67 4.07 -6.57
N LYS A 156 -15.89 2.92 -5.93
CA LYS A 156 -16.39 1.67 -6.54
C LYS A 156 -15.56 1.23 -7.75
N ASP A 157 -14.23 1.44 -7.67
CA ASP A 157 -13.25 1.22 -8.75
C ASP A 157 -12.76 -0.23 -8.83
N TRP A 158 -13.64 -1.16 -9.22
CA TRP A 158 -13.32 -2.59 -9.34
C TRP A 158 -13.17 -3.08 -10.78
N LYS A 159 -13.24 -2.18 -11.75
CA LYS A 159 -12.94 -2.50 -13.15
C LYS A 159 -11.43 -2.70 -13.35
N THR A 160 -11.05 -3.76 -14.05
CA THR A 160 -9.64 -4.08 -14.28
C THR A 160 -9.06 -3.34 -15.48
N SER A 161 -9.86 -3.11 -16.52
CA SER A 161 -9.40 -2.50 -17.79
C SER A 161 -9.42 -0.97 -17.76
N ASP A 162 -10.31 -0.37 -17.00
CA ASP A 162 -10.51 1.09 -16.96
C ASP A 162 -10.58 1.60 -15.52
N LYS A 163 -9.49 1.44 -14.78
CA LYS A 163 -9.35 1.88 -13.41
C LYS A 163 -9.52 3.40 -13.31
N LEU A 164 -10.23 3.87 -12.29
CA LEU A 164 -10.32 5.30 -11.97
C LEU A 164 -9.03 5.81 -11.35
N ILE A 165 -8.41 5.03 -10.44
CA ILE A 165 -7.09 5.35 -9.90
C ILE A 165 -6.05 4.89 -10.90
N LYS A 166 -5.43 5.82 -11.62
CA LYS A 166 -4.46 5.53 -12.71
C LYS A 166 -3.03 5.46 -12.25
N THR A 167 -2.68 6.25 -11.25
CA THR A 167 -1.28 6.44 -10.82
C THR A 167 -1.21 6.46 -9.30
N GLN A 168 -0.09 5.98 -8.78
CA GLN A 168 0.19 5.96 -7.34
C GLN A 168 1.47 6.75 -7.09
N VAL A 169 1.45 7.66 -6.14
CA VAL A 169 2.64 8.36 -5.68
C VAL A 169 2.82 8.14 -4.19
N ILE A 170 4.02 7.79 -3.79
CA ILE A 170 4.38 7.60 -2.38
C ILE A 170 4.97 8.93 -1.89
N MET A 171 4.05 9.89 -1.66
CA MET A 171 4.37 11.29 -1.35
C MET A 171 3.46 11.84 -0.25
N GLY A 172 2.81 10.97 0.52
CA GLY A 172 1.99 11.31 1.67
C GLY A 172 2.84 11.55 2.92
N GLN A 173 2.32 11.14 4.08
CA GLN A 173 3.06 11.29 5.34
C GLN A 173 4.25 10.34 5.40
N GLY A 174 5.41 10.86 5.82
CA GLY A 174 6.63 10.10 6.03
C GLY A 174 7.66 10.23 4.92
N GLU A 175 8.83 9.66 5.17
CA GLU A 175 9.93 9.53 4.21
C GLU A 175 10.10 8.05 3.83
N SER A 176 10.05 7.76 2.55
CA SER A 176 10.14 6.38 2.03
C SER A 176 11.39 5.65 2.49
N GLY A 177 12.50 6.37 2.64
CA GLY A 177 13.79 5.82 3.06
C GLY A 177 13.80 5.18 4.44
N TYR A 178 12.82 5.48 5.29
CA TYR A 178 12.70 4.83 6.60
C TYR A 178 11.81 3.59 6.59
N ASN A 179 11.10 3.29 5.48
CA ASN A 179 10.16 2.17 5.39
C ASN A 179 10.34 1.32 4.11
N LEU A 180 11.58 1.10 3.71
CA LEU A 180 11.91 0.48 2.41
C LEU A 180 11.36 -0.92 2.22
N GLU A 181 11.44 -1.79 3.23
CA GLU A 181 11.01 -3.19 3.13
C GLU A 181 9.48 -3.31 2.97
N SER A 182 8.71 -2.55 3.78
CA SER A 182 7.25 -2.54 3.61
C SER A 182 6.85 -1.95 2.26
N LEU A 183 7.57 -0.91 1.83
CA LEU A 183 7.33 -0.28 0.54
C LEU A 183 7.62 -1.23 -0.62
N LYS A 184 8.73 -1.98 -0.58
CA LYS A 184 9.06 -3.02 -1.57
C LYS A 184 7.94 -4.04 -1.67
N THR A 185 7.54 -4.60 -0.53
CA THR A 185 6.46 -5.60 -0.47
C THR A 185 5.15 -5.04 -1.01
N TYR A 186 4.80 -3.78 -0.67
CA TYR A 186 3.64 -3.10 -1.23
C TYR A 186 3.72 -2.98 -2.76
N VAL A 187 4.87 -2.56 -3.31
CA VAL A 187 5.04 -2.41 -4.76
C VAL A 187 4.92 -3.76 -5.48
N GLU A 188 5.43 -4.85 -4.89
CA GLU A 188 5.24 -6.20 -5.42
C GLU A 188 3.75 -6.57 -5.49
N ILE A 189 2.96 -6.26 -4.45
CA ILE A 189 1.50 -6.44 -4.47
C ILE A 189 0.87 -5.54 -5.54
N ALA A 190 1.24 -4.27 -5.59
CA ALA A 190 0.67 -3.30 -6.52
C ALA A 190 0.90 -3.67 -7.99
N LYS A 191 2.04 -4.29 -8.30
CA LYS A 191 2.41 -4.72 -9.66
C LYS A 191 1.87 -6.10 -10.04
N HIS A 192 1.52 -6.94 -9.08
CA HIS A 192 1.10 -8.31 -9.37
C HIS A 192 -0.18 -8.34 -10.20
N ASN A 193 -0.17 -9.09 -11.31
CA ASN A 193 -1.27 -9.15 -12.28
C ASN A 193 -2.59 -9.70 -11.71
N SER A 194 -2.52 -10.57 -10.70
CA SER A 194 -3.71 -11.07 -9.99
C SER A 194 -4.13 -10.18 -8.81
N ALA A 195 -3.36 -9.13 -8.49
CA ALA A 195 -3.67 -8.15 -7.45
C ALA A 195 -4.09 -6.80 -8.07
N LEU A 196 -3.39 -5.72 -7.73
CA LEU A 196 -3.76 -4.37 -8.17
C LEU A 196 -3.39 -4.07 -9.63
N ASP A 197 -2.41 -4.80 -10.18
CA ASP A 197 -2.06 -4.81 -11.60
C ASP A 197 -1.70 -3.41 -12.16
N TYR A 198 -0.76 -2.74 -11.48
CA TYR A 198 -0.19 -1.48 -11.95
C TYR A 198 1.16 -1.72 -12.62
N GLY A 199 1.36 -1.15 -13.81
CA GLY A 199 2.66 -1.16 -14.46
C GLY A 199 3.67 -0.25 -13.74
N ARG A 200 4.97 -0.50 -13.97
CA ARG A 200 6.09 0.28 -13.43
C ARG A 200 5.90 1.80 -13.53
N THR A 201 5.45 2.28 -14.69
CA THR A 201 5.28 3.70 -15.00
C THR A 201 4.09 4.36 -14.28
N ARG A 202 3.34 3.58 -13.51
CA ARG A 202 2.16 4.03 -12.77
C ARG A 202 2.41 4.14 -11.28
N ILE A 203 3.63 3.86 -10.82
CA ILE A 203 4.02 3.97 -9.41
C ILE A 203 5.28 4.83 -9.33
N THR A 204 5.24 5.86 -8.49
CA THR A 204 6.38 6.73 -8.22
C THR A 204 6.67 6.74 -6.73
N VAL A 205 7.88 6.36 -6.37
CA VAL A 205 8.40 6.49 -4.99
C VAL A 205 9.16 7.80 -4.88
N SER A 206 8.92 8.55 -3.81
CA SER A 206 9.65 9.78 -3.51
C SER A 206 10.55 9.63 -2.31
N SER A 207 11.71 10.25 -2.35
CA SER A 207 12.65 10.32 -1.23
C SER A 207 13.51 11.59 -1.31
N VAL A 208 13.97 12.05 -0.14
CA VAL A 208 14.99 13.11 -0.03
C VAL A 208 16.41 12.57 -0.26
N GLY A 209 16.59 11.28 -0.46
CA GLY A 209 17.89 10.67 -0.74
C GLY A 209 18.77 10.44 0.49
N LEU A 210 18.17 9.96 1.59
CA LEU A 210 18.94 9.61 2.79
C LEU A 210 20.08 8.64 2.48
N CYS A 211 21.20 8.76 3.20
CA CYS A 211 22.29 7.79 3.16
C CYS A 211 22.22 6.86 4.36
N ASN A 212 22.26 5.55 4.10
CA ASN A 212 22.36 4.56 5.16
C ASN A 212 23.83 4.45 5.60
N LYS A 213 24.11 4.83 6.85
CA LYS A 213 25.47 4.79 7.41
C LYS A 213 26.05 3.37 7.54
N LYS A 214 25.21 2.33 7.55
CA LYS A 214 25.67 0.94 7.72
C LYS A 214 26.23 0.34 6.43
N ASP A 215 25.64 0.66 5.28
CA ASP A 215 25.94 -0.02 4.02
C ASP A 215 26.58 0.92 2.99
N ASN A 216 26.83 2.21 3.32
CA ASN A 216 27.21 3.27 2.40
C ASN A 216 26.31 3.37 1.15
N LEU A 217 25.14 2.73 1.19
CA LEU A 217 24.18 2.75 0.10
C LEU A 217 23.19 3.89 0.33
N SER A 218 23.04 4.77 -0.63
CA SER A 218 21.99 5.76 -0.57
C SER A 218 20.61 5.08 -0.73
N VAL A 219 19.58 5.67 -0.11
CA VAL A 219 18.20 5.21 -0.30
C VAL A 219 17.83 5.18 -1.78
N ILE A 220 18.34 6.12 -2.56
CA ILE A 220 18.11 6.21 -4.02
C ILE A 220 18.66 4.97 -4.72
N GLU A 221 19.89 4.57 -4.42
CA GLU A 221 20.49 3.35 -4.99
C GLU A 221 19.77 2.10 -4.53
N TRP A 222 19.38 2.04 -3.25
CA TRP A 222 18.62 0.91 -2.72
C TRP A 222 17.28 0.77 -3.46
N ILE A 223 16.52 1.85 -3.63
CA ILE A 223 15.27 1.86 -4.40
C ILE A 223 15.53 1.41 -5.83
N GLY A 224 16.52 1.99 -6.51
CA GLY A 224 16.84 1.65 -7.89
C GLY A 224 17.23 0.19 -8.12
N ARG A 225 17.82 -0.47 -7.11
CA ARG A 225 18.21 -1.89 -7.17
C ARG A 225 17.09 -2.84 -6.78
N ASN A 226 16.16 -2.44 -5.91
CA ASN A 226 15.21 -3.33 -5.26
C ASN A 226 13.74 -3.09 -5.63
N ILE A 227 13.40 -1.91 -6.15
CA ILE A 227 12.03 -1.51 -6.43
C ILE A 227 11.93 -1.01 -7.88
N ASP A 228 11.17 -1.75 -8.69
CA ASP A 228 10.97 -1.39 -10.11
C ASP A 228 9.79 -0.42 -10.25
N THR A 229 10.07 0.88 -10.05
CA THR A 229 9.13 2.01 -10.12
C THR A 229 9.81 3.24 -10.71
N TYR A 230 9.08 4.34 -10.86
CA TYR A 230 9.70 5.65 -11.00
C TYR A 230 10.17 6.16 -9.63
N LEU A 231 11.24 6.95 -9.65
CA LEU A 231 11.79 7.65 -8.49
C LEU A 231 11.61 9.15 -8.69
N ALA A 232 11.10 9.81 -7.66
CA ALA A 232 11.10 11.26 -7.52
C ALA A 232 12.02 11.67 -6.39
N ILE A 233 12.81 12.73 -6.60
CA ILE A 233 13.70 13.27 -5.58
C ILE A 233 13.11 14.57 -5.05
N SER A 234 12.91 14.64 -3.73
CA SER A 234 12.47 15.85 -3.04
C SER A 234 13.67 16.76 -2.84
N LEU A 235 13.90 17.65 -3.81
CA LEU A 235 15.00 18.60 -3.79
C LEU A 235 14.52 19.94 -3.23
N HIS A 236 15.12 20.39 -2.11
CA HIS A 236 14.74 21.61 -1.42
C HIS A 236 15.57 22.82 -1.83
N SER A 237 16.81 22.61 -2.33
CA SER A 237 17.70 23.64 -2.85
C SER A 237 18.65 23.04 -3.87
N SER A 238 18.98 23.81 -4.91
CA SER A 238 20.06 23.48 -5.86
C SER A 238 21.43 24.08 -5.46
N ILE A 239 21.47 24.81 -4.36
CA ILE A 239 22.68 25.49 -3.86
C ILE A 239 23.03 24.87 -2.51
N ASN A 240 24.30 24.44 -2.37
CA ASN A 240 24.85 24.08 -1.07
C ASN A 240 25.08 25.36 -0.28
N SER A 241 24.39 25.51 0.83
CA SER A 241 24.63 26.59 1.80
C SER A 241 25.73 26.21 2.76
#